data_8a8ac6c6ce3f447bb140f3ad850b90d7
#
_entry.id   8a8ac6c6ce3f447bb140f3ad850b90d7
#
_cell.length_a   1.000
_cell.length_b   1.000
_cell.length_c   1.000
_cell.angle_alpha   90.00
_cell.angle_beta   90.00
_cell.angle_gamma   90.00
#
_symmetry.space_group_name_H-M   'P 1'
#
loop_
_entity.id
_entity.type
_entity.pdbx_description
1 polymer ?
#
loop_
_entity_poly.entity_id
_entity_poly.type
_entity_poly.pdbx_seq_one_letter_code
_entity_poly.pdbx_strand_id
1 'polypeptide(L)'
;QYTPEACRIDLRPLARRAGARFIEARVSGLTSSPAEVHLSDGSALSYDLLSLDVGSEVDDRALQPLGPRLWPLKPLDVFHERWQTLLQSPPEAVPRRLAVVGGGAAGVEAVLAASAAWRQRGRTLSCVLVTGPRGVLPDHSPAVRAHVQAALSMHRIECLPHRAVGTPDGLLLDDGRHHPADLVLAAAGARAPSWLRDTPLALDARGFVAVNAHHQSTSHPNVFAVGDVCSRVDQTVARSGVHAVRAGPVLAHNLGAWLSGQPLHTYHPRRWSLYLLSTGSRQAVLSWGPFSAAGTWVWRLKDHIDRGFMARFGSPSVSPSPPSPPSAPPSAASGPHA
;
A
#
# COMPACT_ATOMS: atom_id res chain seq x y z
N GLN A 1 0.63 6.76 13.42
CA GLN A 1 0.15 8.15 13.25
C GLN A 1 -1.35 8.19 12.93
N TYR A 2 -1.88 7.19 12.25
CA TYR A 2 -3.29 7.04 11.90
C TYR A 2 -3.84 5.74 12.46
N THR A 3 -5.14 5.71 12.76
CA THR A 3 -5.82 4.45 13.09
C THR A 3 -6.01 3.60 11.82
N PRO A 4 -6.20 2.28 11.95
CA PRO A 4 -6.49 1.41 10.78
C PRO A 4 -7.67 1.91 9.96
N GLU A 5 -8.73 2.34 10.62
CA GLU A 5 -9.96 2.84 10.01
C GLU A 5 -9.69 4.11 9.20
N ALA A 6 -8.82 5.00 9.70
CA ALA A 6 -8.43 6.23 8.99
C ALA A 6 -7.59 5.96 7.72
N CYS A 7 -7.06 4.74 7.56
CA CYS A 7 -6.24 4.33 6.42
C CYS A 7 -6.98 3.41 5.44
N ARG A 8 -8.25 3.08 5.69
CA ARG A 8 -9.05 2.16 4.87
C ARG A 8 -10.23 2.87 4.24
N ILE A 9 -10.51 2.55 2.99
CA ILE A 9 -11.74 2.95 2.30
C ILE A 9 -12.64 1.71 2.27
N ASP A 10 -13.78 1.76 2.96
CA ASP A 10 -14.78 0.69 2.85
C ASP A 10 -15.46 0.78 1.49
N LEU A 11 -15.27 -0.26 0.68
CA LEU A 11 -15.82 -0.32 -0.67
C LEU A 11 -17.32 -0.68 -0.69
N ARG A 12 -17.87 -1.27 0.39
CA ARG A 12 -19.28 -1.68 0.44
C ARG A 12 -20.27 -0.52 0.26
N PRO A 13 -20.09 0.63 0.96
CA PRO A 13 -20.95 1.80 0.71
C PRO A 13 -20.79 2.37 -0.69
N LEU A 14 -19.56 2.34 -1.25
CA LEU A 14 -19.30 2.81 -2.60
C LEU A 14 -19.99 1.94 -3.64
N ALA A 15 -19.87 0.62 -3.52
CA ALA A 15 -20.54 -0.34 -4.39
C ALA A 15 -22.06 -0.17 -4.36
N ARG A 16 -22.66 -0.05 -3.15
CA ARG A 16 -24.11 0.21 -3.03
C ARG A 16 -24.55 1.48 -3.74
N ARG A 17 -23.80 2.58 -3.60
CA ARG A 17 -24.12 3.84 -4.32
C ARG A 17 -24.00 3.72 -5.82
N ALA A 18 -23.08 2.88 -6.29
CA ALA A 18 -22.88 2.61 -7.72
C ALA A 18 -23.85 1.55 -8.28
N GLY A 19 -24.75 0.97 -7.46
CA GLY A 19 -25.60 -0.15 -7.88
C GLY A 19 -24.82 -1.42 -8.20
N ALA A 20 -23.59 -1.54 -7.67
CA ALA A 20 -22.70 -2.67 -7.92
C ALA A 20 -22.78 -3.71 -6.79
N ARG A 21 -22.67 -4.98 -7.15
CA ARG A 21 -22.54 -6.08 -6.18
C ARG A 21 -21.12 -6.14 -5.66
N PHE A 22 -20.93 -6.08 -4.35
CA PHE A 22 -19.65 -6.32 -3.69
C PHE A 22 -19.52 -7.79 -3.29
N ILE A 23 -18.45 -8.45 -3.71
CA ILE A 23 -18.13 -9.85 -3.39
C ILE A 23 -16.80 -9.85 -2.62
N GLU A 24 -16.83 -10.33 -1.38
CA GLU A 24 -15.66 -10.42 -0.53
C GLU A 24 -14.96 -11.76 -0.76
N ALA A 25 -14.14 -11.82 -1.80
CA ALA A 25 -13.35 -13.00 -2.17
C ALA A 25 -12.05 -12.59 -2.84
N ARG A 26 -11.08 -13.49 -2.89
CA ARG A 26 -9.83 -13.31 -3.65
C ARG A 26 -9.99 -13.88 -5.05
N VAL A 27 -9.41 -13.21 -6.03
CA VAL A 27 -9.27 -13.77 -7.37
C VAL A 27 -8.15 -14.82 -7.35
N SER A 28 -8.44 -16.01 -7.86
CA SER A 28 -7.53 -17.15 -7.94
C SER A 28 -7.14 -17.52 -9.37
N GLY A 29 -7.87 -17.00 -10.37
CA GLY A 29 -7.60 -17.28 -11.77
C GLY A 29 -8.48 -16.51 -12.73
N LEU A 30 -8.20 -16.66 -14.03
CA LEU A 30 -8.93 -16.06 -15.13
C LEU A 30 -8.91 -17.01 -16.33
N THR A 31 -10.06 -17.15 -16.99
CA THR A 31 -10.17 -17.80 -18.31
C THR A 31 -10.72 -16.83 -19.34
N SER A 32 -10.48 -17.06 -20.61
CA SER A 32 -11.00 -16.23 -21.71
C SER A 32 -12.07 -16.95 -22.55
N SER A 33 -12.17 -18.27 -22.42
CA SER A 33 -13.17 -19.10 -23.12
C SER A 33 -13.58 -20.27 -22.21
N PRO A 34 -14.67 -20.17 -21.44
CA PRO A 34 -15.49 -18.98 -21.24
C PRO A 34 -14.75 -17.83 -20.55
N ALA A 35 -15.24 -16.59 -20.75
CA ALA A 35 -14.66 -15.40 -20.09
C ALA A 35 -15.13 -15.34 -18.64
N GLU A 36 -14.29 -15.82 -17.71
CA GLU A 36 -14.61 -15.95 -16.29
C GLU A 36 -13.44 -15.56 -15.38
N VAL A 37 -13.80 -14.97 -14.25
CA VAL A 37 -12.89 -14.75 -13.11
C VAL A 37 -13.19 -15.81 -12.06
N HIS A 38 -12.17 -16.57 -11.68
CA HIS A 38 -12.26 -17.59 -10.64
C HIS A 38 -11.95 -17.00 -9.28
N LEU A 39 -12.71 -17.38 -8.26
CA LEU A 39 -12.59 -16.89 -6.89
C LEU A 39 -12.04 -17.98 -5.96
N SER A 40 -11.48 -17.57 -4.83
CA SER A 40 -10.87 -18.45 -3.85
C SER A 40 -11.86 -19.38 -3.12
N ASP A 41 -13.16 -19.09 -3.20
CA ASP A 41 -14.24 -19.95 -2.68
C ASP A 41 -14.71 -21.01 -3.68
N GLY A 42 -14.07 -21.10 -4.86
CA GLY A 42 -14.40 -22.03 -5.92
C GLY A 42 -15.49 -21.53 -6.89
N SER A 43 -16.09 -20.38 -6.62
CA SER A 43 -17.06 -19.77 -7.55
C SER A 43 -16.37 -19.09 -8.72
N ALA A 44 -17.13 -18.87 -9.81
CA ALA A 44 -16.68 -18.13 -10.98
C ALA A 44 -17.70 -17.05 -11.35
N LEU A 45 -17.18 -15.98 -11.96
CA LEU A 45 -17.98 -14.84 -12.43
C LEU A 45 -17.69 -14.60 -13.90
N SER A 46 -18.70 -14.73 -14.74
CA SER A 46 -18.60 -14.38 -16.15
C SER A 46 -18.49 -12.88 -16.33
N TYR A 47 -17.76 -12.42 -17.33
CA TYR A 47 -17.62 -11.00 -17.65
C TYR A 47 -17.63 -10.72 -19.15
N ASP A 48 -18.24 -9.62 -19.54
CA ASP A 48 -18.12 -9.02 -20.86
C ASP A 48 -16.91 -8.09 -20.92
N LEU A 49 -16.68 -7.35 -19.84
CA LEU A 49 -15.60 -6.39 -19.65
C LEU A 49 -14.99 -6.58 -18.26
N LEU A 50 -13.65 -6.67 -18.18
CA LEU A 50 -12.92 -6.88 -16.94
C LEU A 50 -11.95 -5.73 -16.65
N SER A 51 -11.93 -5.27 -15.42
CA SER A 51 -10.91 -4.34 -14.91
C SER A 51 -10.15 -4.96 -13.73
N LEU A 52 -8.82 -5.00 -13.83
CA LEU A 52 -7.92 -5.55 -12.81
C LEU A 52 -7.17 -4.41 -12.10
N ASP A 53 -7.32 -4.30 -10.78
CA ASP A 53 -6.52 -3.45 -9.89
C ASP A 53 -6.17 -4.19 -8.59
N VAL A 54 -5.71 -5.44 -8.73
CA VAL A 54 -5.36 -6.34 -7.62
C VAL A 54 -3.99 -6.05 -7.01
N GLY A 55 -3.28 -5.06 -7.53
CA GLY A 55 -1.98 -4.63 -7.02
C GLY A 55 -0.84 -5.62 -7.30
N SER A 56 0.17 -5.60 -6.43
CA SER A 56 1.36 -6.46 -6.49
C SER A 56 1.65 -7.06 -5.13
N GLU A 57 2.38 -8.17 -5.11
CA GLU A 57 2.94 -8.80 -3.92
C GLU A 57 4.35 -8.24 -3.64
N VAL A 58 4.86 -8.49 -2.43
CA VAL A 58 6.28 -8.26 -2.12
C VAL A 58 7.10 -9.43 -2.66
N ASP A 59 8.24 -9.16 -3.28
CA ASP A 59 9.17 -10.22 -3.67
C ASP A 59 10.06 -10.61 -2.48
N ASP A 60 9.56 -11.52 -1.70
CA ASP A 60 10.17 -12.03 -0.47
C ASP A 60 10.79 -13.43 -0.61
N ARG A 61 10.87 -13.97 -1.82
CA ARG A 61 11.33 -15.36 -2.09
C ARG A 61 12.69 -15.67 -1.51
N ALA A 62 13.64 -14.75 -1.64
CA ALA A 62 14.98 -14.91 -1.10
C ALA A 62 15.02 -14.85 0.45
N LEU A 63 13.93 -14.39 1.09
CA LEU A 63 13.83 -14.23 2.54
C LEU A 63 13.03 -15.36 3.21
N GLN A 64 12.43 -16.27 2.47
CA GLN A 64 11.60 -17.36 2.99
C GLN A 64 12.27 -18.23 4.07
N PRO A 65 13.60 -18.49 4.04
CA PRO A 65 14.28 -19.25 5.11
C PRO A 65 14.20 -18.62 6.50
N LEU A 66 13.82 -17.34 6.62
CA LEU A 66 13.54 -16.69 7.91
C LEU A 66 12.34 -17.28 8.67
N GLY A 67 11.42 -17.96 7.95
CA GLY A 67 10.20 -18.52 8.54
C GLY A 67 9.36 -17.48 9.26
N PRO A 68 9.01 -17.70 10.55
CA PRO A 68 8.11 -16.80 11.30
C PRO A 68 8.69 -15.40 11.58
N ARG A 69 9.98 -15.21 11.41
CA ARG A 69 10.66 -13.90 11.55
C ARG A 69 10.43 -13.00 10.35
N LEU A 70 9.93 -13.53 9.22
CA LEU A 70 9.66 -12.77 8.01
C LEU A 70 8.25 -12.17 8.05
N TRP A 71 8.19 -10.86 7.95
CA TRP A 71 6.93 -10.12 7.83
C TRP A 71 6.93 -9.26 6.56
N PRO A 72 6.31 -9.71 5.48
CA PRO A 72 6.08 -8.87 4.31
C PRO A 72 5.19 -7.67 4.65
N LEU A 73 5.45 -6.51 4.07
CA LEU A 73 4.60 -5.32 4.26
C LEU A 73 3.24 -5.43 3.56
N LYS A 74 3.09 -6.35 2.61
CA LYS A 74 1.83 -6.69 1.95
C LYS A 74 1.49 -8.16 2.18
N PRO A 75 0.23 -8.53 2.42
CA PRO A 75 -0.96 -7.68 2.54
C PRO A 75 -0.90 -6.76 3.76
N LEU A 76 -1.33 -5.50 3.59
CA LEU A 76 -1.16 -4.46 4.61
C LEU A 76 -2.02 -4.71 5.87
N ASP A 77 -3.18 -5.31 5.73
CA ASP A 77 -4.07 -5.70 6.82
C ASP A 77 -3.41 -6.72 7.76
N VAL A 78 -2.84 -7.78 7.20
CA VAL A 78 -2.12 -8.83 7.95
C VAL A 78 -0.90 -8.23 8.66
N PHE A 79 -0.12 -7.40 7.95
CA PHE A 79 1.03 -6.71 8.54
C PHE A 79 0.58 -5.81 9.70
N HIS A 80 -0.49 -5.05 9.51
CA HIS A 80 -0.98 -4.11 10.51
C HIS A 80 -1.45 -4.82 11.79
N GLU A 81 -2.21 -5.90 11.68
CA GLU A 81 -2.67 -6.70 12.83
C GLU A 81 -1.49 -7.24 13.64
N ARG A 82 -0.52 -7.86 12.95
CA ARG A 82 0.70 -8.36 13.60
C ARG A 82 1.48 -7.25 14.28
N TRP A 83 1.58 -6.08 13.61
CA TRP A 83 2.28 -4.93 14.15
C TRP A 83 1.59 -4.37 15.40
N GLN A 84 0.26 -4.25 15.42
CA GLN A 84 -0.49 -3.83 16.60
C GLN A 84 -0.33 -4.80 17.76
N THR A 85 -0.41 -6.10 17.52
CA THR A 85 -0.16 -7.14 18.52
C THR A 85 1.25 -7.01 19.11
N LEU A 86 2.25 -6.81 18.25
CA LEU A 86 3.63 -6.64 18.68
C LEU A 86 3.82 -5.39 19.55
N LEU A 87 3.18 -4.29 19.21
CA LEU A 87 3.23 -3.04 19.99
C LEU A 87 2.58 -3.17 21.38
N GLN A 88 1.65 -4.10 21.55
CA GLN A 88 0.98 -4.39 22.82
C GLN A 88 1.69 -5.48 23.63
N SER A 89 2.64 -6.18 23.02
CA SER A 89 3.35 -7.28 23.67
C SER A 89 4.25 -6.79 24.82
N PRO A 90 4.46 -7.61 25.86
CA PRO A 90 5.37 -7.28 26.95
C PRO A 90 6.83 -7.14 26.45
N PRO A 91 7.69 -6.39 27.17
CA PRO A 91 9.04 -6.05 26.71
C PRO A 91 9.92 -7.25 26.33
N GLU A 92 9.75 -8.36 27.02
CA GLU A 92 10.50 -9.62 26.79
C GLU A 92 10.10 -10.34 25.51
N ALA A 93 8.88 -10.11 25.02
CA ALA A 93 8.34 -10.75 23.81
C ALA A 93 8.58 -9.93 22.53
N VAL A 94 9.17 -8.74 22.65
CA VAL A 94 9.41 -7.89 21.48
C VAL A 94 10.82 -8.08 20.91
N PRO A 95 10.99 -7.98 19.57
CA PRO A 95 12.29 -8.08 18.94
C PRO A 95 13.22 -6.95 19.41
N ARG A 96 14.49 -7.28 19.59
CA ARG A 96 15.53 -6.30 19.89
C ARG A 96 16.28 -5.84 18.62
N ARG A 97 16.29 -6.69 17.59
CA ARG A 97 16.97 -6.47 16.31
C ARG A 97 15.96 -6.56 15.18
N LEU A 98 15.71 -5.43 14.55
CA LEU A 98 14.82 -5.31 13.39
C LEU A 98 15.65 -5.05 12.13
N ALA A 99 15.50 -5.87 11.13
CA ALA A 99 15.99 -5.57 9.80
C ALA A 99 14.80 -5.23 8.86
N VAL A 100 14.99 -4.26 8.00
CA VAL A 100 14.07 -3.97 6.89
C VAL A 100 14.81 -4.18 5.59
N VAL A 101 14.29 -5.04 4.72
CA VAL A 101 14.90 -5.34 3.43
C VAL A 101 14.14 -4.61 2.32
N GLY A 102 14.79 -3.61 1.71
CA GLY A 102 14.25 -2.79 0.63
C GLY A 102 14.58 -1.31 0.80
N GLY A 103 15.42 -0.76 -0.07
CA GLY A 103 15.87 0.66 -0.05
C GLY A 103 14.89 1.66 -0.68
N GLY A 104 13.70 1.22 -1.13
CA GLY A 104 12.65 2.09 -1.67
C GLY A 104 11.86 2.84 -0.61
N ALA A 105 10.87 3.65 -1.05
CA ALA A 105 10.05 4.48 -0.16
C ALA A 105 9.40 3.67 0.98
N ALA A 106 8.80 2.53 0.67
CA ALA A 106 8.13 1.68 1.67
C ALA A 106 9.10 1.18 2.76
N GLY A 107 10.31 0.74 2.40
CA GLY A 107 11.30 0.27 3.37
C GLY A 107 11.84 1.40 4.25
N VAL A 108 12.11 2.56 3.65
CA VAL A 108 12.54 3.76 4.38
C VAL A 108 11.48 4.21 5.39
N GLU A 109 10.23 4.33 4.95
CA GLU A 109 9.13 4.72 5.83
C GLU A 109 8.88 3.67 6.92
N ALA A 110 8.95 2.38 6.60
CA ALA A 110 8.76 1.30 7.56
C ALA A 110 9.82 1.30 8.67
N VAL A 111 11.12 1.39 8.34
CA VAL A 111 12.18 1.37 9.34
C VAL A 111 12.14 2.62 10.23
N LEU A 112 11.87 3.79 9.67
CA LEU A 112 11.73 5.04 10.42
C LEU A 112 10.49 5.02 11.32
N ALA A 113 9.36 4.53 10.82
CA ALA A 113 8.14 4.38 11.61
C ALA A 113 8.31 3.37 12.76
N ALA A 114 8.97 2.23 12.50
CA ALA A 114 9.29 1.24 13.53
C ALA A 114 10.17 1.85 14.63
N SER A 115 11.28 2.48 14.25
CA SER A 115 12.18 3.14 15.20
C SER A 115 11.44 4.20 16.04
N ALA A 116 10.61 5.04 15.40
CA ALA A 116 9.83 6.06 16.10
C ALA A 116 8.81 5.45 17.08
N ALA A 117 8.10 4.39 16.68
CA ALA A 117 7.10 3.73 17.52
C ALA A 117 7.71 3.10 18.78
N TRP A 118 8.91 2.54 18.68
CA TRP A 118 9.65 1.99 19.85
C TRP A 118 10.16 3.08 20.79
N ARG A 119 10.74 4.14 20.24
CA ARG A 119 11.18 5.30 21.03
C ARG A 119 10.05 5.95 21.82
N GLN A 120 8.87 6.11 21.21
CA GLN A 120 7.69 6.65 21.89
C GLN A 120 7.24 5.81 23.08
N ARG A 121 7.63 4.52 23.11
CA ARG A 121 7.33 3.59 24.22
C ARG A 121 8.49 3.45 25.21
N GLY A 122 9.53 4.30 25.10
CA GLY A 122 10.72 4.23 25.94
C GLY A 122 11.56 2.97 25.68
N ARG A 123 11.40 2.32 24.53
CA ARG A 123 12.10 1.08 24.19
C ARG A 123 13.21 1.33 23.19
N THR A 124 14.30 0.55 23.28
CA THR A 124 15.39 0.58 22.32
C THR A 124 15.23 -0.58 21.33
N LEU A 125 15.30 -0.26 20.04
CA LEU A 125 15.31 -1.21 18.95
C LEU A 125 16.54 -0.95 18.08
N SER A 126 17.38 -1.97 17.89
CA SER A 126 18.44 -1.92 16.90
C SER A 126 17.80 -2.11 15.52
N CYS A 127 17.87 -1.09 14.66
CA CYS A 127 17.28 -1.11 13.34
C CYS A 127 18.36 -1.06 12.27
N VAL A 128 18.22 -1.89 11.25
CA VAL A 128 19.04 -1.86 10.04
C VAL A 128 18.14 -1.82 8.80
N LEU A 129 18.58 -1.06 7.78
CA LEU A 129 17.96 -1.01 6.47
C LEU A 129 18.88 -1.63 5.43
N VAL A 130 18.52 -2.78 4.90
CA VAL A 130 19.22 -3.45 3.80
C VAL A 130 18.68 -2.92 2.48
N THR A 131 19.46 -2.09 1.79
CA THR A 131 18.96 -1.28 0.66
C THR A 131 19.18 -1.93 -0.71
N GLY A 132 20.04 -2.94 -0.77
CA GLY A 132 20.63 -3.40 -2.03
C GLY A 132 21.71 -2.43 -2.54
N PRO A 133 22.47 -2.81 -3.58
CA PRO A 133 23.67 -2.07 -4.04
C PRO A 133 23.38 -0.67 -4.59
N ARG A 134 22.13 -0.37 -4.96
CA ARG A 134 21.75 0.98 -5.41
C ARG A 134 21.51 1.97 -4.26
N GLY A 135 21.55 1.52 -3.02
CA GLY A 135 21.38 2.36 -1.83
C GLY A 135 19.94 2.81 -1.58
N VAL A 136 19.82 3.85 -0.76
CA VAL A 136 18.55 4.42 -0.32
C VAL A 136 17.94 5.28 -1.44
N LEU A 137 16.67 5.04 -1.78
CA LEU A 137 15.87 5.83 -2.74
C LEU A 137 16.60 6.11 -4.06
N PRO A 138 17.09 5.08 -4.77
CA PRO A 138 17.98 5.27 -5.93
C PRO A 138 17.34 6.08 -7.08
N ASP A 139 16.01 6.08 -7.15
CA ASP A 139 15.27 6.76 -8.22
C ASP A 139 14.84 8.20 -7.84
N HIS A 140 15.30 8.71 -6.68
CA HIS A 140 15.06 10.08 -6.22
C HIS A 140 16.32 10.96 -6.36
N SER A 141 16.12 12.28 -6.32
CA SER A 141 17.25 13.23 -6.45
C SER A 141 18.25 13.09 -5.29
N PRO A 142 19.53 13.48 -5.52
CA PRO A 142 20.56 13.45 -4.46
C PRO A 142 20.13 14.22 -3.20
N ALA A 143 19.42 15.35 -3.35
CA ALA A 143 18.95 16.16 -2.23
C ALA A 143 17.88 15.41 -1.40
N VAL A 144 16.96 14.69 -2.02
CA VAL A 144 15.98 13.83 -1.31
C VAL A 144 16.71 12.73 -0.55
N ARG A 145 17.69 12.08 -1.19
CA ARG A 145 18.50 11.03 -0.54
C ARG A 145 19.26 11.57 0.67
N ALA A 146 19.84 12.78 0.56
CA ALA A 146 20.53 13.41 1.69
C ALA A 146 19.57 13.68 2.88
N HIS A 147 18.38 14.21 2.63
CA HIS A 147 17.37 14.40 3.69
C HIS A 147 16.98 13.10 4.38
N VAL A 148 16.75 12.04 3.59
CA VAL A 148 16.40 10.74 4.15
C VAL A 148 17.56 10.11 4.90
N GLN A 149 18.80 10.23 4.39
CA GLN A 149 19.99 9.74 5.07
C GLN A 149 20.20 10.46 6.43
N ALA A 150 19.96 11.78 6.49
CA ALA A 150 20.01 12.52 7.75
C ALA A 150 18.94 12.01 8.74
N ALA A 151 17.72 11.70 8.28
CA ALA A 151 16.69 11.12 9.14
C ALA A 151 17.07 9.73 9.64
N LEU A 152 17.62 8.86 8.77
CA LEU A 152 18.10 7.52 9.17
C LEU A 152 19.21 7.62 10.22
N SER A 153 20.18 8.52 10.00
CA SER A 153 21.27 8.77 10.97
C SER A 153 20.75 9.29 12.31
N MET A 154 19.80 10.23 12.30
CA MET A 154 19.16 10.74 13.52
C MET A 154 18.46 9.63 14.31
N HIS A 155 17.90 8.65 13.63
CA HIS A 155 17.28 7.46 14.23
C HIS A 155 18.28 6.36 14.54
N ARG A 156 19.58 6.55 14.26
CA ARG A 156 20.66 5.56 14.42
C ARG A 156 20.38 4.26 13.67
N ILE A 157 19.81 4.39 12.46
CA ILE A 157 19.51 3.26 11.58
C ILE A 157 20.72 3.07 10.67
N GLU A 158 21.34 1.90 10.74
CA GLU A 158 22.42 1.51 9.84
C GLU A 158 21.86 1.17 8.46
N CYS A 159 22.52 1.62 7.40
CA CYS A 159 22.17 1.29 6.03
C CYS A 159 23.21 0.34 5.44
N LEU A 160 22.76 -0.83 5.01
CA LEU A 160 23.61 -1.85 4.39
C LEU A 160 23.32 -1.89 2.88
N PRO A 161 24.26 -1.41 2.04
CA PRO A 161 24.09 -1.38 0.57
C PRO A 161 24.37 -2.74 -0.07
N HIS A 162 23.81 -3.79 0.50
CA HIS A 162 24.00 -5.19 0.15
C HIS A 162 22.69 -5.85 -0.27
N ARG A 163 22.79 -6.90 -1.09
CA ARG A 163 21.69 -7.86 -1.22
C ARG A 163 21.70 -8.78 -0.02
N ALA A 164 20.54 -9.31 0.34
CA ALA A 164 20.43 -10.26 1.45
C ALA A 164 19.54 -11.43 1.07
N VAL A 165 19.87 -12.59 1.63
CA VAL A 165 19.04 -13.79 1.67
C VAL A 165 18.71 -14.12 3.12
N GLY A 166 17.55 -14.72 3.36
CA GLY A 166 17.15 -15.15 4.71
C GLY A 166 17.93 -16.36 5.19
N THR A 167 18.21 -16.38 6.49
CA THR A 167 18.66 -17.56 7.24
C THR A 167 17.72 -17.77 8.43
N PRO A 168 17.73 -18.90 9.12
CA PRO A 168 16.83 -19.14 10.26
C PRO A 168 16.98 -18.12 11.40
N ASP A 169 18.10 -17.41 11.50
CA ASP A 169 18.45 -16.50 12.60
C ASP A 169 18.76 -15.06 12.14
N GLY A 170 18.62 -14.76 10.84
CA GLY A 170 18.87 -13.42 10.32
C GLY A 170 19.04 -13.34 8.81
N LEU A 171 19.97 -12.52 8.37
CA LEU A 171 20.26 -12.24 6.97
C LEU A 171 21.71 -12.58 6.64
N LEU A 172 21.93 -13.28 5.54
CA LEU A 172 23.25 -13.41 4.91
C LEU A 172 23.35 -12.38 3.78
N LEU A 173 24.33 -11.51 3.90
CA LEU A 173 24.61 -10.46 2.91
C LEU A 173 25.46 -11.01 1.76
N ASP A 174 25.44 -10.34 0.59
CA ASP A 174 26.19 -10.73 -0.59
C ASP A 174 27.72 -10.58 -0.46
N ASP A 175 28.20 -9.91 0.61
CA ASP A 175 29.62 -9.86 0.99
C ASP A 175 30.04 -10.98 1.97
N GLY A 176 29.14 -11.92 2.25
CA GLY A 176 29.36 -13.05 3.14
C GLY A 176 29.13 -12.76 4.63
N ARG A 177 28.85 -11.54 5.02
CA ARG A 177 28.54 -11.22 6.43
C ARG A 177 27.16 -11.71 6.83
N HIS A 178 27.07 -12.31 8.01
CA HIS A 178 25.80 -12.65 8.63
C HIS A 178 25.34 -11.51 9.55
N HIS A 179 24.10 -11.07 9.37
CA HIS A 179 23.46 -10.03 10.20
C HIS A 179 22.27 -10.64 10.98
N PRO A 180 22.44 -10.89 12.30
CA PRO A 180 21.38 -11.49 13.10
C PRO A 180 20.17 -10.56 13.21
N ALA A 181 18.95 -11.10 13.04
CA ALA A 181 17.71 -10.34 13.16
C ALA A 181 16.63 -11.18 13.85
N ASP A 182 15.90 -10.55 14.77
CA ASP A 182 14.78 -11.18 15.48
C ASP A 182 13.49 -11.03 14.68
N LEU A 183 13.38 -9.95 13.87
CA LEU A 183 12.29 -9.67 12.96
C LEU A 183 12.83 -9.02 11.68
N VAL A 184 12.33 -9.47 10.53
CA VAL A 184 12.68 -8.93 9.22
C VAL A 184 11.42 -8.47 8.51
N LEU A 185 11.32 -7.17 8.22
CA LEU A 185 10.25 -6.63 7.38
C LEU A 185 10.70 -6.67 5.92
N ALA A 186 9.93 -7.34 5.07
CA ALA A 186 10.17 -7.33 3.63
C ALA A 186 9.42 -6.17 2.97
N ALA A 187 10.21 -5.22 2.45
CA ALA A 187 9.79 -4.10 1.62
C ALA A 187 10.49 -4.15 0.24
N ALA A 188 10.94 -5.33 -0.15
CA ALA A 188 11.64 -5.59 -1.40
C ALA A 188 10.74 -5.35 -2.62
N GLY A 189 11.29 -5.44 -3.82
CA GLY A 189 10.61 -5.11 -5.06
C GLY A 189 9.24 -5.78 -5.24
N ALA A 190 8.44 -5.23 -6.13
CA ALA A 190 7.12 -5.77 -6.45
C ALA A 190 7.23 -7.04 -7.30
N ARG A 191 6.44 -8.04 -6.96
CA ARG A 191 6.19 -9.26 -7.70
C ARG A 191 4.74 -9.26 -8.19
N ALA A 192 4.52 -9.72 -9.41
CA ALA A 192 3.17 -9.94 -9.92
C ALA A 192 2.47 -11.04 -9.11
N PRO A 193 1.15 -10.95 -8.88
CA PRO A 193 0.38 -12.05 -8.31
C PRO A 193 0.61 -13.36 -9.07
N SER A 194 0.88 -14.44 -8.33
CA SER A 194 1.33 -15.72 -8.93
C SER A 194 0.30 -16.31 -9.89
N TRP A 195 -1.00 -16.16 -9.60
CA TRP A 195 -2.10 -16.69 -10.40
C TRP A 195 -2.18 -16.09 -11.80
N LEU A 196 -1.55 -14.91 -12.06
CA LEU A 196 -1.53 -14.31 -13.40
C LEU A 196 -0.79 -15.17 -14.42
N ARG A 197 0.17 -15.99 -13.99
CA ARG A 197 0.96 -16.85 -14.90
C ARG A 197 0.12 -17.91 -15.59
N ASP A 198 -0.95 -18.33 -14.94
CA ASP A 198 -1.85 -19.38 -15.42
C ASP A 198 -3.05 -18.79 -16.17
N THR A 199 -3.00 -17.50 -16.53
CA THR A 199 -4.04 -16.80 -17.27
C THR A 199 -3.67 -16.67 -18.76
N PRO A 200 -4.66 -16.47 -19.66
CA PRO A 200 -4.41 -16.26 -21.09
C PRO A 200 -3.89 -14.84 -21.40
N LEU A 201 -3.72 -13.97 -20.40
CA LEU A 201 -3.28 -12.58 -20.61
C LEU A 201 -1.82 -12.51 -21.02
N ALA A 202 -1.50 -11.61 -21.94
CA ALA A 202 -0.11 -11.25 -22.22
C ALA A 202 0.51 -10.60 -20.97
N LEU A 203 1.67 -11.11 -20.56
CA LEU A 203 2.42 -10.65 -19.40
C LEU A 203 3.79 -10.10 -19.84
N ASP A 204 4.33 -9.15 -19.07
CA ASP A 204 5.72 -8.74 -19.23
C ASP A 204 6.68 -9.82 -18.69
N ALA A 205 7.99 -9.64 -18.90
CA ALA A 205 9.03 -10.59 -18.44
C ALA A 205 9.05 -10.81 -16.92
N ARG A 206 8.35 -9.96 -16.14
CA ARG A 206 8.23 -10.05 -14.69
C ARG A 206 6.87 -10.61 -14.23
N GLY A 207 5.99 -10.97 -15.19
CA GLY A 207 4.67 -11.55 -14.94
C GLY A 207 3.54 -10.55 -14.68
N PHE A 208 3.74 -9.27 -14.93
CA PHE A 208 2.68 -8.26 -14.82
C PHE A 208 1.89 -8.17 -16.11
N VAL A 209 0.59 -7.84 -16.00
CA VAL A 209 -0.29 -7.72 -17.18
C VAL A 209 0.25 -6.65 -18.13
N ALA A 210 0.53 -7.05 -19.37
CA ALA A 210 1.01 -6.16 -20.42
C ALA A 210 -0.16 -5.32 -20.96
N VAL A 211 -0.08 -3.99 -20.81
CA VAL A 211 -1.13 -3.06 -21.24
C VAL A 211 -0.60 -1.98 -22.17
N ASN A 212 -1.47 -1.49 -23.05
CA ASN A 212 -1.20 -0.37 -23.95
C ASN A 212 -1.38 0.99 -23.25
N ALA A 213 -1.31 2.07 -24.00
CA ALA A 213 -1.47 3.45 -23.53
C ALA A 213 -2.83 3.77 -22.90
N HIS A 214 -3.84 2.96 -23.16
CA HIS A 214 -5.20 3.08 -22.66
C HIS A 214 -5.47 2.22 -21.42
N HIS A 215 -4.44 1.55 -20.87
CA HIS A 215 -4.55 0.53 -19.84
C HIS A 215 -5.34 -0.72 -20.27
N GLN A 216 -5.51 -0.95 -21.55
CA GLN A 216 -6.14 -2.12 -22.14
C GLN A 216 -5.08 -3.21 -22.33
N SER A 217 -5.42 -4.47 -22.02
CA SER A 217 -4.54 -5.61 -22.25
C SER A 217 -4.14 -5.70 -23.72
N THR A 218 -2.87 -6.06 -23.97
CA THR A 218 -2.36 -6.21 -25.34
C THR A 218 -2.84 -7.49 -26.04
N SER A 219 -3.40 -8.44 -25.29
CA SER A 219 -3.91 -9.71 -25.82
C SER A 219 -5.44 -9.83 -25.79
N HIS A 220 -6.12 -9.13 -24.88
CA HIS A 220 -7.57 -9.24 -24.66
C HIS A 220 -8.19 -7.85 -24.60
N PRO A 221 -8.87 -7.40 -25.68
CA PRO A 221 -9.37 -6.02 -25.77
C PRO A 221 -10.49 -5.69 -24.76
N ASN A 222 -11.12 -6.70 -24.18
CA ASN A 222 -12.13 -6.57 -23.13
C ASN A 222 -11.55 -6.69 -21.71
N VAL A 223 -10.21 -6.65 -21.56
CA VAL A 223 -9.55 -6.66 -20.25
C VAL A 223 -8.70 -5.40 -20.10
N PHE A 224 -8.90 -4.69 -18.99
CA PHE A 224 -8.12 -3.52 -18.60
C PHE A 224 -7.38 -3.80 -17.30
N ALA A 225 -6.21 -3.19 -17.11
CA ALA A 225 -5.47 -3.30 -15.85
C ALA A 225 -4.76 -1.99 -15.51
N VAL A 226 -4.83 -1.58 -14.24
CA VAL A 226 -4.18 -0.37 -13.72
C VAL A 226 -3.43 -0.64 -12.41
N GLY A 227 -2.66 0.34 -11.96
CA GLY A 227 -1.90 0.24 -10.71
C GLY A 227 -0.74 -0.74 -10.79
N ASP A 228 -0.41 -1.35 -9.65
CA ASP A 228 0.80 -2.17 -9.51
C ASP A 228 0.72 -3.53 -10.24
N VAL A 229 -0.46 -3.95 -10.68
CA VAL A 229 -0.68 -5.24 -11.35
C VAL A 229 -0.23 -5.24 -12.82
N CYS A 230 -0.12 -4.06 -13.44
CA CYS A 230 0.15 -3.94 -14.86
C CYS A 230 1.53 -3.35 -15.19
N SER A 231 1.94 -3.53 -16.45
CA SER A 231 3.14 -2.96 -17.05
C SER A 231 2.79 -2.36 -18.41
N ARG A 232 3.07 -1.08 -18.62
CA ARG A 232 2.89 -0.41 -19.91
C ARG A 232 3.95 -0.89 -20.90
N VAL A 233 3.54 -1.28 -22.10
CA VAL A 233 4.47 -1.75 -23.15
C VAL A 233 5.17 -0.63 -23.90
N ASP A 234 4.58 0.58 -23.89
CA ASP A 234 5.10 1.74 -24.62
C ASP A 234 6.04 2.61 -23.78
N GLN A 235 5.98 2.53 -22.46
CA GLN A 235 6.86 3.30 -21.57
C GLN A 235 6.94 2.68 -20.17
N THR A 236 8.02 2.95 -19.46
CA THR A 236 8.16 2.55 -18.06
C THR A 236 7.41 3.52 -17.15
N VAL A 237 6.48 3.01 -16.35
CA VAL A 237 5.77 3.75 -15.30
C VAL A 237 6.13 3.15 -13.96
N ALA A 238 6.54 4.00 -13.00
CA ALA A 238 6.86 3.54 -11.65
C ALA A 238 5.62 2.98 -10.96
N ARG A 239 5.75 1.81 -10.30
CA ARG A 239 4.71 1.24 -9.46
C ARG A 239 4.58 2.05 -8.19
N SER A 240 3.57 2.89 -8.14
CA SER A 240 3.30 3.74 -6.97
C SER A 240 1.81 4.10 -6.90
N GLY A 241 1.30 4.31 -5.70
CA GLY A 241 -0.08 4.76 -5.48
C GLY A 241 -0.41 6.07 -6.20
N VAL A 242 0.58 6.94 -6.42
CA VAL A 242 0.39 8.19 -7.17
C VAL A 242 -0.03 7.93 -8.62
N HIS A 243 0.61 6.96 -9.29
CA HIS A 243 0.25 6.59 -10.66
C HIS A 243 -1.07 5.83 -10.70
N ALA A 244 -1.31 4.90 -9.76
CA ALA A 244 -2.56 4.15 -9.66
C ALA A 244 -3.76 5.09 -9.51
N VAL A 245 -3.70 6.04 -8.56
CA VAL A 245 -4.78 7.03 -8.33
C VAL A 245 -5.03 7.90 -9.56
N ARG A 246 -3.98 8.30 -10.28
CA ARG A 246 -4.12 9.14 -11.49
C ARG A 246 -4.62 8.38 -12.71
N ALA A 247 -4.35 7.09 -12.81
CA ALA A 247 -4.84 6.25 -13.89
C ALA A 247 -6.35 5.94 -13.73
N GLY A 248 -6.86 5.93 -12.50
CA GLY A 248 -8.26 5.59 -12.20
C GLY A 248 -9.32 6.36 -13.02
N PRO A 249 -9.28 7.70 -13.10
CA PRO A 249 -10.24 8.46 -13.95
C PRO A 249 -10.16 8.12 -15.44
N VAL A 250 -8.93 7.88 -15.96
CA VAL A 250 -8.76 7.48 -17.38
C VAL A 250 -9.33 6.07 -17.59
N LEU A 251 -9.07 5.15 -16.65
CA LEU A 251 -9.67 3.81 -16.70
C LEU A 251 -11.19 3.88 -16.68
N ALA A 252 -11.79 4.63 -15.75
CA ALA A 252 -13.24 4.76 -15.65
C ALA A 252 -13.87 5.29 -16.95
N HIS A 253 -13.23 6.29 -17.58
CA HIS A 253 -13.63 6.77 -18.91
C HIS A 253 -13.53 5.67 -19.96
N ASN A 254 -12.40 4.95 -20.01
CA ASN A 254 -12.13 3.94 -21.03
C ASN A 254 -13.05 2.73 -20.92
N LEU A 255 -13.45 2.32 -19.72
CA LEU A 255 -14.46 1.28 -19.53
C LEU A 255 -15.80 1.69 -20.13
N GLY A 256 -16.26 2.93 -19.86
CA GLY A 256 -17.49 3.48 -20.45
C GLY A 256 -17.40 3.65 -21.96
N ALA A 257 -16.26 4.13 -22.46
CA ALA A 257 -16.02 4.30 -23.89
C ALA A 257 -16.02 2.96 -24.63
N TRP A 258 -15.40 1.93 -24.05
CA TRP A 258 -15.39 0.57 -24.62
C TRP A 258 -16.82 0.01 -24.75
N LEU A 259 -17.64 0.14 -23.70
CA LEU A 259 -19.05 -0.30 -23.71
C LEU A 259 -19.91 0.45 -24.73
N SER A 260 -19.54 1.68 -25.06
CA SER A 260 -20.28 2.56 -25.98
C SER A 260 -19.67 2.61 -27.38
N GLY A 261 -18.62 1.83 -27.66
CA GLY A 261 -17.92 1.86 -28.95
C GLY A 261 -17.23 3.18 -29.24
N GLN A 262 -16.86 3.95 -28.20
CA GLN A 262 -16.21 5.26 -28.32
C GLN A 262 -14.68 5.14 -28.23
N PRO A 263 -13.92 6.10 -28.78
CA PRO A 263 -12.45 6.12 -28.69
C PRO A 263 -11.95 6.13 -27.25
N LEU A 264 -10.89 5.38 -26.99
CA LEU A 264 -10.25 5.31 -25.67
C LEU A 264 -9.28 6.47 -25.44
N HIS A 265 -9.24 6.98 -24.23
CA HIS A 265 -8.29 8.01 -23.81
C HIS A 265 -6.93 7.40 -23.44
N THR A 266 -5.86 8.08 -23.81
CA THR A 266 -4.49 7.74 -23.43
C THR A 266 -4.18 8.27 -22.03
N TYR A 267 -3.60 7.41 -21.18
CA TYR A 267 -3.02 7.85 -19.92
C TYR A 267 -1.60 8.39 -20.14
N HIS A 268 -1.40 9.67 -19.81
CA HIS A 268 -0.11 10.35 -19.86
C HIS A 268 0.46 10.49 -18.44
N PRO A 269 1.47 9.67 -18.03
CA PRO A 269 2.15 9.86 -16.75
C PRO A 269 2.82 11.24 -16.70
N ARG A 270 2.66 11.93 -15.59
CA ARG A 270 3.37 13.22 -15.43
C ARG A 270 4.86 12.97 -15.32
N ARG A 271 5.67 13.84 -15.94
CA ARG A 271 7.14 13.80 -15.84
C ARG A 271 7.63 13.78 -14.40
N TRP A 272 6.98 14.52 -13.51
CA TRP A 272 7.30 14.58 -12.09
C TRP A 272 6.06 14.25 -11.26
N SER A 273 6.23 13.31 -10.35
CA SER A 273 5.24 12.98 -9.34
C SER A 273 5.68 13.54 -8.00
N LEU A 274 4.71 14.05 -7.23
CA LEU A 274 4.95 14.48 -5.86
C LEU A 274 4.94 13.25 -4.96
N TYR A 275 6.03 13.04 -4.23
CA TYR A 275 6.13 12.05 -3.15
C TYR A 275 6.37 12.77 -1.83
N LEU A 276 5.66 12.37 -0.80
CA LEU A 276 5.78 12.87 0.57
C LEU A 276 6.10 11.69 1.47
N LEU A 277 7.37 11.53 1.81
CA LEU A 277 7.91 10.38 2.53
C LEU A 277 7.92 10.70 4.03
N SER A 278 7.19 9.95 4.83
CA SER A 278 7.18 10.10 6.29
C SER A 278 8.51 9.61 6.88
N THR A 279 9.12 10.44 7.73
CA THR A 279 10.38 10.09 8.42
C THR A 279 10.20 9.87 9.91
N GLY A 280 8.96 9.61 10.35
CA GLY A 280 8.62 9.45 11.76
C GLY A 280 8.41 10.78 12.47
N SER A 281 7.89 10.73 13.72
CA SER A 281 7.77 11.88 14.62
C SER A 281 7.20 13.16 13.99
N ARG A 282 6.21 13.04 13.10
CA ARG A 282 5.58 14.16 12.36
C ARG A 282 6.58 14.95 11.51
N GLN A 283 7.53 14.25 10.92
CA GLN A 283 8.48 14.77 9.93
C GLN A 283 8.25 14.06 8.59
N ALA A 284 8.51 14.75 7.48
CA ALA A 284 8.46 14.17 6.15
C ALA A 284 9.47 14.84 5.22
N VAL A 285 9.80 14.13 4.14
CA VAL A 285 10.61 14.62 3.03
C VAL A 285 9.73 14.73 1.79
N LEU A 286 9.76 15.91 1.15
CA LEU A 286 9.13 16.16 -0.14
C LEU A 286 10.12 15.82 -1.25
N SER A 287 9.63 15.11 -2.26
CA SER A 287 10.33 14.84 -3.52
C SER A 287 9.42 15.19 -4.68
N TRP A 288 9.83 16.17 -5.51
CA TRP A 288 9.08 16.58 -6.70
C TRP A 288 10.05 16.96 -7.82
N GLY A 289 10.37 16.00 -8.67
CA GLY A 289 11.40 16.15 -9.68
C GLY A 289 12.76 16.55 -9.06
N PRO A 290 13.35 17.71 -9.43
CA PRO A 290 14.58 18.20 -8.83
C PRO A 290 14.39 18.82 -7.45
N PHE A 291 13.16 19.17 -7.07
CA PHE A 291 12.87 19.87 -5.81
C PHE A 291 12.75 18.91 -4.65
N SER A 292 13.31 19.32 -3.52
CA SER A 292 13.22 18.60 -2.26
C SER A 292 13.07 19.57 -1.10
N ALA A 293 12.39 19.14 -0.05
CA ALA A 293 12.30 19.83 1.21
C ALA A 293 12.07 18.82 2.32
N ALA A 294 12.35 19.20 3.56
CA ALA A 294 12.08 18.34 4.71
C ALA A 294 11.56 19.15 5.89
N GLY A 295 10.84 18.48 6.78
CA GLY A 295 10.40 19.09 8.03
C GLY A 295 8.95 18.81 8.38
N THR A 296 8.51 19.39 9.49
CA THR A 296 7.14 19.27 10.01
C THR A 296 6.10 19.87 9.08
N TRP A 297 6.41 20.94 8.37
CA TRP A 297 5.50 21.55 7.41
C TRP A 297 5.21 20.61 6.22
N VAL A 298 6.20 19.86 5.76
CA VAL A 298 6.03 18.82 4.72
C VAL A 298 5.11 17.72 5.23
N TRP A 299 5.28 17.32 6.50
CA TRP A 299 4.38 16.35 7.12
C TRP A 299 2.94 16.87 7.22
N ARG A 300 2.74 18.14 7.59
CA ARG A 300 1.41 18.76 7.62
C ARG A 300 0.77 18.79 6.24
N LEU A 301 1.56 19.10 5.19
CA LEU A 301 1.11 19.04 3.82
C LEU A 301 0.68 17.63 3.43
N LYS A 302 1.50 16.61 3.78
CA LYS A 302 1.15 15.20 3.57
C LYS A 302 -0.16 14.84 4.27
N ASP A 303 -0.28 15.14 5.55
CA ASP A 303 -1.48 14.89 6.36
C ASP A 303 -2.73 15.53 5.75
N HIS A 304 -2.63 16.77 5.28
CA HIS A 304 -3.73 17.48 4.62
C HIS A 304 -4.15 16.78 3.30
N ILE A 305 -3.19 16.40 2.47
CA ILE A 305 -3.46 15.72 1.20
C ILE A 305 -4.08 14.34 1.44
N ASP A 306 -3.49 13.54 2.35
CA ASP A 306 -3.96 12.20 2.66
C ASP A 306 -5.37 12.21 3.24
N ARG A 307 -5.65 13.10 4.20
CA ARG A 307 -7.00 13.27 4.77
C ARG A 307 -8.00 13.78 3.74
N GLY A 308 -7.61 14.73 2.88
CA GLY A 308 -8.44 15.22 1.80
C GLY A 308 -8.78 14.13 0.78
N PHE A 309 -7.84 13.23 0.50
CA PHE A 309 -8.09 12.06 -0.34
C PHE A 309 -9.09 11.11 0.32
N MET A 310 -8.86 10.73 1.57
CA MET A 310 -9.75 9.83 2.32
C MET A 310 -11.17 10.38 2.46
N ALA A 311 -11.31 11.69 2.68
CA ALA A 311 -12.61 12.34 2.82
C ALA A 311 -13.49 12.23 1.57
N ARG A 312 -12.91 12.09 0.37
CA ARG A 312 -13.67 11.89 -0.88
C ARG A 312 -14.43 10.57 -0.92
N PHE A 313 -13.94 9.57 -0.19
CA PHE A 313 -14.49 8.21 -0.18
C PHE A 313 -15.18 7.87 1.16
N GLY A 314 -15.05 8.74 2.18
CA GLY A 314 -15.78 8.61 3.44
C GLY A 314 -17.29 8.73 3.20
N SER A 315 -18.10 7.96 3.93
CA SER A 315 -19.53 8.26 4.03
C SER A 315 -19.66 9.68 4.57
N PRO A 316 -20.58 10.52 4.06
CA PRO A 316 -20.93 11.75 4.74
C PRO A 316 -21.26 11.36 6.18
N SER A 317 -20.53 11.94 7.13
CA SER A 317 -20.84 11.78 8.56
C SER A 317 -22.34 12.00 8.71
N VAL A 318 -23.05 10.99 9.18
CA VAL A 318 -24.40 11.17 9.69
C VAL A 318 -24.24 12.25 10.75
N SER A 319 -24.74 13.44 10.46
CA SER A 319 -24.79 14.51 11.46
C SER A 319 -25.42 13.91 12.71
N PRO A 320 -24.86 14.11 13.90
CA PRO A 320 -25.48 13.60 15.10
C PRO A 320 -26.91 14.10 15.10
N SER A 321 -27.88 13.19 15.23
CA SER A 321 -29.29 13.51 15.38
C SER A 321 -29.40 14.59 16.47
N PRO A 322 -30.20 15.64 16.28
CA PRO A 322 -30.41 16.63 17.32
C PRO A 322 -30.85 15.90 18.60
N PRO A 323 -30.36 16.32 19.77
CA PRO A 323 -30.76 15.70 21.03
C PRO A 323 -32.28 15.71 21.14
N SER A 324 -32.85 14.54 21.47
CA SER A 324 -34.27 14.40 21.72
C SER A 324 -34.72 15.46 22.73
N PRO A 325 -35.86 16.12 22.54
CA PRO A 325 -36.35 17.10 23.49
C PRO A 325 -36.54 16.42 24.86
N PRO A 326 -36.26 17.13 25.96
CA PRO A 326 -36.41 16.60 27.31
C PRO A 326 -37.87 16.11 27.49
N SER A 327 -38.02 14.89 27.98
CA SER A 327 -39.31 14.33 28.36
C SER A 327 -39.99 15.23 29.36
N ALA A 328 -41.24 15.59 29.08
CA ALA A 328 -42.08 16.39 29.96
C ALA A 328 -42.20 15.72 31.34
N PRO A 329 -42.19 16.51 32.44
CA PRO A 329 -42.36 15.97 33.80
C PRO A 329 -43.74 15.29 33.94
N PRO A 330 -43.83 14.22 34.74
CA PRO A 330 -45.11 13.58 34.98
C PRO A 330 -46.11 14.53 35.59
N SER A 331 -47.29 14.61 35.01
CA SER A 331 -48.44 15.38 35.51
C SER A 331 -48.81 14.90 36.92
N ALA A 332 -48.81 15.83 37.87
CA ALA A 332 -49.27 15.55 39.24
C ALA A 332 -50.74 15.06 39.23
N ALA A 333 -50.97 13.84 39.69
CA ALA A 333 -52.30 13.33 39.90
C ALA A 333 -52.97 14.11 41.05
N SER A 334 -54.05 14.80 40.69
CA SER A 334 -54.98 15.40 41.67
C SER A 334 -55.74 14.26 42.38
N GLY A 335 -55.51 14.10 43.70
CA GLY A 335 -56.26 13.20 44.52
C GLY A 335 -57.68 13.71 44.78
N PRO A 336 -58.64 12.84 45.06
CA PRO A 336 -60.02 13.23 45.27
C PRO A 336 -60.25 13.79 46.71
N HIS A 337 -60.94 14.95 46.77
CA HIS A 337 -61.60 15.39 47.98
C HIS A 337 -62.90 14.61 48.17
N ALA A 338 -63.09 14.04 49.36
CA ALA A 338 -64.35 13.82 50.02
C ALA A 338 -64.23 14.28 51.45
#